data_c5c36e374fbb25f85791fb09a6905b1d
#
_entry.id   c5c36e374fbb25f85791fb09a6905b1d
#
_cell.length_a   1.000
_cell.length_b   1.000
_cell.length_c   1.000
_cell.angle_alpha   90.00
_cell.angle_beta   90.00
_cell.angle_gamma   90.00
#
_symmetry.space_group_name_H-M   'P 1'
#
loop_
_entity.id
_entity.type
_entity.pdbx_description
1 polymer ?
#
loop_
_entity_poly.entity_id
_entity_poly.type
_entity_poly.pdbx_seq_one_letter_code
_entity_poly.pdbx_strand_id
1 'polypeptide(L)'
;MDHSIYAGELFMNGSSCSQAVFLAFCDVTGIDRKLAAKIASPFGGGIGRMREVCGAVSGMYMVLGALYGYDETAEDDGRKKQLYKDVQALAAQFREECGSIICREILKNPPSDPNPPPRPAEFYKQRPCARMVVTAARLLDEIIAQHPIEE
;
A
#
# COMPACT_ATOMS: atom_id res chain seq x y z
N MET A 1 8.16 -12.57 9.82
CA MET A 1 8.94 -11.79 8.83
C MET A 1 8.62 -10.31 8.98
N ASP A 2 9.61 -9.47 8.88
CA ASP A 2 9.40 -8.02 8.83
C ASP A 2 9.13 -7.62 7.38
N HIS A 3 7.86 -7.44 7.04
CA HIS A 3 7.45 -7.10 5.69
C HIS A 3 7.87 -5.69 5.26
N SER A 4 8.17 -4.81 6.22
CA SER A 4 8.57 -3.44 5.90
C SER A 4 9.91 -3.39 5.19
N ILE A 5 10.86 -4.21 5.62
CA ILE A 5 12.18 -4.31 4.97
C ILE A 5 12.02 -4.85 3.54
N TYR A 6 11.26 -5.91 3.38
CA TYR A 6 11.02 -6.52 2.06
C TYR A 6 10.29 -5.56 1.12
N ALA A 7 9.27 -4.86 1.61
CA ALA A 7 8.55 -3.87 0.80
C ALA A 7 9.49 -2.76 0.32
N GLY A 8 10.34 -2.26 1.20
CA GLY A 8 11.35 -1.26 0.83
C GLY A 8 12.30 -1.76 -0.25
N GLU A 9 12.76 -3.00 -0.15
CA GLU A 9 13.62 -3.62 -1.16
C GLU A 9 12.92 -3.72 -2.51
N LEU A 10 11.65 -4.15 -2.53
CA LEU A 10 10.87 -4.24 -3.76
C LEU A 10 10.75 -2.88 -4.43
N PHE A 11 10.50 -1.83 -3.66
CA PHE A 11 10.43 -0.47 -4.20
C PHE A 11 11.76 -0.04 -4.80
N MET A 12 12.86 -0.27 -4.09
CA MET A 12 14.20 0.09 -4.55
C MET A 12 14.62 -0.69 -5.80
N ASN A 13 14.03 -1.85 -6.03
CA ASN A 13 14.32 -2.70 -7.19
C ASN A 13 13.34 -2.50 -8.34
N GLY A 14 12.52 -1.44 -8.30
CA GLY A 14 11.72 -1.03 -9.44
C GLY A 14 10.21 -1.19 -9.34
N SER A 15 9.69 -1.86 -8.30
CA SER A 15 8.25 -1.96 -8.10
C SER A 15 7.66 -0.58 -7.76
N SER A 16 6.44 -0.30 -8.21
CA SER A 16 5.75 0.92 -7.80
C SER A 16 5.40 0.85 -6.31
N CYS A 17 5.01 1.99 -5.72
CA CYS A 17 4.64 2.03 -4.30
C CYS A 17 3.53 1.01 -3.96
N SER A 18 2.50 0.95 -4.79
CA SER A 18 1.38 0.03 -4.58
C SER A 18 1.80 -1.43 -4.74
N GLN A 19 2.60 -1.72 -5.78
CA GLN A 19 3.12 -3.07 -5.99
C GLN A 19 4.02 -3.50 -4.84
N ALA A 20 4.92 -2.64 -4.40
CA ALA A 20 5.88 -2.96 -3.35
C ALA A 20 5.16 -3.41 -2.07
N VAL A 21 4.12 -2.68 -1.65
CA VAL A 21 3.37 -3.04 -0.45
C VAL A 21 2.56 -4.32 -0.66
N PHE A 22 1.81 -4.42 -1.76
CA PHE A 22 0.95 -5.58 -1.98
C PHE A 22 1.76 -6.86 -2.17
N LEU A 23 2.82 -6.80 -2.98
CA LEU A 23 3.70 -7.96 -3.23
C LEU A 23 4.40 -8.44 -1.94
N ALA A 24 4.76 -7.52 -1.06
CA ALA A 24 5.45 -7.88 0.18
C ALA A 24 4.63 -8.83 1.05
N PHE A 25 3.30 -8.80 0.93
CA PHE A 25 2.40 -9.61 1.76
C PHE A 25 1.81 -10.82 1.03
N CYS A 26 2.33 -11.19 -0.14
CA CYS A 26 1.84 -12.39 -0.85
C CYS A 26 2.02 -13.68 -0.05
N ASP A 27 2.99 -13.73 0.86
CA ASP A 27 3.20 -14.86 1.77
C ASP A 27 2.01 -15.06 2.72
N VAL A 28 1.35 -13.99 3.12
CA VAL A 28 0.22 -14.07 4.06
C VAL A 28 -1.14 -13.97 3.35
N THR A 29 -1.24 -13.26 2.22
CA THR A 29 -2.49 -13.19 1.47
C THR A 29 -2.75 -14.44 0.64
N GLY A 30 -1.71 -15.15 0.25
CA GLY A 30 -1.82 -16.30 -0.63
C GLY A 30 -2.13 -15.96 -2.08
N ILE A 31 -2.14 -14.69 -2.44
CA ILE A 31 -2.44 -14.26 -3.81
C ILE A 31 -1.22 -14.49 -4.67
N ASP A 32 -1.45 -15.03 -5.88
CA ASP A 32 -0.40 -15.21 -6.88
C ASP A 32 0.37 -13.90 -7.10
N ARG A 33 1.68 -13.97 -7.03
CA ARG A 33 2.55 -12.80 -7.09
C ARG A 33 2.38 -12.01 -8.38
N LYS A 34 2.26 -12.70 -9.51
CA LYS A 34 2.07 -12.06 -10.81
C LYS A 34 0.73 -11.33 -10.89
N LEU A 35 -0.33 -11.97 -10.38
CA LEU A 35 -1.66 -11.37 -10.33
C LEU A 35 -1.67 -10.15 -9.39
N ALA A 36 -1.06 -10.27 -8.23
CA ALA A 36 -0.95 -9.15 -7.28
C ALA A 36 -0.27 -7.94 -7.92
N ALA A 37 0.84 -8.16 -8.64
CA ALA A 37 1.56 -7.10 -9.32
C ALA A 37 0.67 -6.40 -10.37
N LYS A 38 -0.09 -7.17 -11.13
CA LYS A 38 -1.00 -6.63 -12.15
C LYS A 38 -2.13 -5.81 -11.53
N ILE A 39 -2.75 -6.34 -10.48
CA ILE A 39 -3.86 -5.66 -9.79
C ILE A 39 -3.39 -4.32 -9.21
N ALA A 40 -2.22 -4.30 -8.60
CA ALA A 40 -1.69 -3.09 -7.98
C ALA A 40 -1.13 -2.08 -8.98
N SER A 41 -0.81 -2.49 -10.20
CA SER A 41 -0.11 -1.64 -11.17
C SER A 41 -0.80 -0.31 -11.47
N PRO A 42 -2.15 -0.20 -11.58
CA PRO A 42 -2.78 1.10 -11.87
C PRO A 42 -2.69 2.11 -10.73
N PHE A 43 -2.34 1.67 -9.52
CA PHE A 43 -2.38 2.51 -8.32
C PHE A 43 -1.06 3.23 -8.04
N GLY A 44 -0.04 3.02 -8.86
CA GLY A 44 1.24 3.73 -8.73
C GLY A 44 1.08 5.21 -9.05
N GLY A 45 1.91 6.05 -8.42
CA GLY A 45 1.89 7.49 -8.65
C GLY A 45 0.63 8.17 -8.17
N GLY A 46 -0.04 7.62 -7.17
CA GLY A 46 -1.30 8.17 -6.68
C GLY A 46 -2.45 7.93 -7.64
N ILE A 47 -2.59 6.70 -8.08
CA ILE A 47 -3.57 6.20 -9.06
C ILE A 47 -3.26 6.76 -10.45
N GLY A 48 -2.50 5.96 -11.22
CA GLY A 48 -2.16 6.30 -12.61
C GLY A 48 -1.48 7.66 -12.76
N ARG A 49 -0.68 8.05 -11.79
CA ARG A 49 0.03 9.33 -11.70
C ARG A 49 -0.88 10.56 -11.58
N MET A 50 -2.17 10.35 -11.28
CA MET A 50 -3.09 11.46 -11.02
C MET A 50 -2.85 12.14 -9.67
N ARG A 51 -1.93 11.61 -8.87
CA ARG A 51 -1.53 12.17 -7.58
C ARG A 51 -2.65 12.25 -6.56
N GLU A 52 -3.55 11.27 -6.62
CA GLU A 52 -4.61 11.05 -5.64
C GLU A 52 -4.05 10.26 -4.44
N VAL A 53 -4.76 9.26 -3.96
CA VAL A 53 -4.30 8.48 -2.79
C VAL A 53 -2.93 7.85 -3.07
N CYS A 54 -2.02 7.97 -2.12
CA CYS A 54 -0.67 7.41 -2.19
C CYS A 54 -0.72 5.91 -2.53
N GLY A 55 0.13 5.47 -3.48
CA GLY A 55 0.18 4.07 -3.90
C GLY A 55 0.47 3.11 -2.75
N ALA A 56 1.32 3.51 -1.79
CA ALA A 56 1.59 2.69 -0.61
C ALA A 56 0.32 2.49 0.23
N VAL A 57 -0.50 3.52 0.36
CA VAL A 57 -1.78 3.44 1.07
C VAL A 57 -2.76 2.54 0.32
N SER A 58 -2.84 2.66 -1.00
CA SER A 58 -3.68 1.78 -1.81
C SER A 58 -3.26 0.31 -1.67
N GLY A 59 -1.95 0.05 -1.71
CA GLY A 59 -1.42 -1.30 -1.48
C GLY A 59 -1.77 -1.83 -0.09
N MET A 60 -1.69 -0.98 0.92
CA MET A 60 -2.07 -1.31 2.29
C MET A 60 -3.55 -1.72 2.36
N TYR A 61 -4.43 -0.98 1.68
CA TYR A 61 -5.86 -1.33 1.64
C TYR A 61 -6.11 -2.65 0.92
N MET A 62 -5.34 -2.96 -0.12
CA MET A 62 -5.45 -4.23 -0.84
C MET A 62 -5.10 -5.41 0.07
N VAL A 63 -4.06 -5.28 0.88
CA VAL A 63 -3.69 -6.30 1.87
C VAL A 63 -4.81 -6.48 2.89
N LEU A 64 -5.35 -5.37 3.42
CA LEU A 64 -6.47 -5.45 4.36
C LEU A 64 -7.66 -6.18 3.75
N GLY A 65 -8.00 -5.85 2.50
CA GLY A 65 -9.10 -6.50 1.80
C GLY A 65 -8.87 -7.98 1.61
N ALA A 66 -7.65 -8.37 1.23
CA ALA A 66 -7.31 -9.77 1.03
C ALA A 66 -7.40 -10.59 2.32
N LEU A 67 -7.02 -10.00 3.47
CA LEU A 67 -6.99 -10.70 4.75
C LEU A 67 -8.29 -10.64 5.54
N TYR A 68 -8.95 -9.48 5.52
CA TYR A 68 -10.10 -9.19 6.39
C TYR A 68 -11.34 -8.74 5.62
N GLY A 69 -11.29 -8.77 4.30
CA GLY A 69 -12.38 -8.32 3.45
C GLY A 69 -13.57 -9.27 3.45
N TYR A 70 -14.62 -8.82 2.80
CA TYR A 70 -15.85 -9.60 2.59
C TYR A 70 -16.12 -9.70 1.10
N ASP A 71 -16.75 -10.81 0.69
CA ASP A 71 -17.15 -10.99 -0.69
C ASP A 71 -18.65 -10.79 -0.87
N GLU A 72 -19.14 -10.96 -2.09
CA GLU A 72 -20.56 -10.77 -2.44
C GLU A 72 -21.50 -11.77 -1.78
N THR A 73 -20.97 -12.88 -1.26
CA THR A 73 -21.76 -13.91 -0.59
C THR A 73 -21.81 -13.76 0.92
N ALA A 74 -21.04 -12.80 1.47
CA ALA A 74 -20.94 -12.63 2.92
C ALA A 74 -22.24 -12.09 3.50
N GLU A 75 -22.72 -12.70 4.60
CA GLU A 75 -23.80 -12.16 5.38
C GLU A 75 -23.31 -10.99 6.22
N ASP A 76 -24.23 -10.11 6.63
CA ASP A 76 -23.89 -8.97 7.47
C ASP A 76 -23.60 -9.43 8.90
N ASP A 77 -22.32 -9.72 9.15
CA ASP A 77 -21.81 -10.15 10.46
C ASP A 77 -20.95 -9.08 11.14
N GLY A 78 -21.02 -7.83 10.67
CA GLY A 78 -20.20 -6.74 11.18
C GLY A 78 -18.84 -6.62 10.51
N ARG A 79 -18.48 -7.53 9.62
CA ARG A 79 -17.16 -7.55 8.96
C ARG A 79 -16.91 -6.30 8.13
N LYS A 80 -17.91 -5.84 7.38
CA LYS A 80 -17.82 -4.64 6.56
C LYS A 80 -17.52 -3.41 7.42
N LYS A 81 -18.24 -3.27 8.53
CA LYS A 81 -18.03 -2.17 9.47
C LYS A 81 -16.63 -2.22 10.08
N GLN A 82 -16.19 -3.40 10.48
CA GLN A 82 -14.86 -3.57 11.07
C GLN A 82 -13.76 -3.25 10.05
N LEU A 83 -13.92 -3.71 8.81
CA LEU A 83 -12.97 -3.40 7.74
C LEU A 83 -12.85 -1.89 7.53
N TYR A 84 -13.98 -1.18 7.45
CA TYR A 84 -13.95 0.27 7.27
C TYR A 84 -13.32 1.00 8.45
N LYS A 85 -13.53 0.50 9.68
CA LYS A 85 -12.84 1.05 10.86
C LYS A 85 -11.33 0.85 10.76
N ASP A 86 -10.89 -0.33 10.35
CA ASP A 86 -9.47 -0.64 10.20
C ASP A 86 -8.83 0.22 9.10
N VAL A 87 -9.51 0.40 7.97
CA VAL A 87 -9.04 1.28 6.89
C VAL A 87 -8.86 2.71 7.40
N GLN A 88 -9.86 3.24 8.10
CA GLN A 88 -9.78 4.60 8.63
C GLN A 88 -8.69 4.75 9.69
N ALA A 89 -8.54 3.75 10.56
CA ALA A 89 -7.51 3.77 11.60
C ALA A 89 -6.10 3.75 11.00
N LEU A 90 -5.87 2.89 10.02
CA LEU A 90 -4.56 2.83 9.37
C LEU A 90 -4.29 4.09 8.54
N ALA A 91 -5.30 4.64 7.88
CA ALA A 91 -5.17 5.90 7.17
C ALA A 91 -4.77 7.03 8.11
N ALA A 92 -5.39 7.09 9.29
CA ALA A 92 -5.07 8.10 10.30
C ALA A 92 -3.64 7.97 10.82
N GLN A 93 -3.19 6.73 11.09
CA GLN A 93 -1.83 6.47 11.54
C GLN A 93 -0.81 6.83 10.46
N PHE A 94 -1.09 6.47 9.22
CA PHE A 94 -0.23 6.82 8.08
C PHE A 94 -0.13 8.33 7.93
N ARG A 95 -1.26 9.03 7.99
CA ARG A 95 -1.30 10.49 7.90
C ARG A 95 -0.49 11.14 9.01
N GLU A 96 -0.57 10.62 10.24
CA GLU A 96 0.18 11.14 11.37
C GLU A 96 1.69 11.02 11.15
N GLU A 97 2.16 9.89 10.63
CA GLU A 97 3.59 9.66 10.40
C GLU A 97 4.12 10.30 9.12
N CYS A 98 3.30 10.38 8.08
CA CYS A 98 3.73 10.80 6.74
C CYS A 98 3.19 12.18 6.33
N GLY A 99 2.31 12.77 7.11
CA GLY A 99 1.73 14.10 6.87
C GLY A 99 0.46 14.09 6.04
N SER A 100 0.25 13.09 5.18
CA SER A 100 -0.93 12.97 4.33
C SER A 100 -1.05 11.55 3.78
N ILE A 101 -2.22 11.18 3.28
CA ILE A 101 -2.42 9.97 2.48
C ILE A 101 -2.50 10.30 0.99
N ILE A 102 -2.40 11.56 0.62
CA ILE A 102 -2.60 12.04 -0.76
C ILE A 102 -1.25 12.30 -1.41
N CYS A 103 -1.02 11.65 -2.55
CA CYS A 103 0.26 11.71 -3.26
C CYS A 103 0.70 13.14 -3.57
N ARG A 104 -0.20 13.99 -4.09
CA ARG A 104 0.17 15.39 -4.43
C ARG A 104 0.60 16.20 -3.22
N GLU A 105 0.05 15.90 -2.06
CA GLU A 105 0.42 16.59 -0.82
C GLU A 105 1.77 16.09 -0.29
N ILE A 106 1.99 14.77 -0.35
CA ILE A 106 3.26 14.17 0.08
C ILE A 106 4.41 14.62 -0.80
N LEU A 107 4.21 14.64 -2.13
CA LEU A 107 5.26 14.98 -3.10
C LEU A 107 5.25 16.46 -3.50
N LYS A 108 4.37 17.28 -2.94
CA LYS A 108 4.28 18.73 -3.17
C LYS A 108 4.06 19.06 -4.66
N ASN A 109 2.90 18.61 -5.17
CA ASN A 109 2.43 18.88 -6.53
C ASN A 109 3.41 18.43 -7.63
N PRO A 110 3.76 17.14 -7.68
CA PRO A 110 4.60 16.60 -8.74
C PRO A 110 3.85 16.54 -10.08
N PRO A 111 4.57 16.35 -11.21
CA PRO A 111 3.90 16.17 -12.49
C PRO A 111 2.89 15.04 -12.50
N SER A 112 1.76 15.22 -13.19
CA SER A 112 0.68 14.23 -13.25
C SER A 112 0.42 13.71 -14.67
N ASP A 113 1.34 13.94 -15.62
CA ASP A 113 1.24 13.36 -16.96
C ASP A 113 1.45 11.84 -16.89
N PRO A 114 0.95 11.08 -17.89
CA PRO A 114 1.01 9.61 -17.84
C PRO A 114 2.38 9.01 -18.18
N ASN A 115 3.42 9.81 -18.29
CA ASN A 115 4.74 9.36 -18.70
C ASN A 115 5.66 9.20 -17.50
N PRO A 116 5.79 7.97 -16.91
CA PRO A 116 6.68 7.79 -15.77
C PRO A 116 8.14 8.01 -16.20
N PRO A 117 8.91 8.80 -15.43
CA PRO A 117 10.32 9.02 -15.75
C PRO A 117 11.16 7.78 -15.41
N PRO A 118 12.36 7.66 -15.96
CA PRO A 118 13.33 6.68 -15.49
C PRO A 118 13.57 6.85 -13.98
N ARG A 119 13.96 5.76 -13.32
CA ARG A 119 14.19 5.77 -11.88
C ARG A 119 15.69 5.60 -11.58
N PRO A 120 16.56 6.61 -11.87
CA PRO A 120 17.96 6.58 -11.50
C PRO A 120 18.12 6.73 -9.98
N ALA A 121 19.36 6.56 -9.49
CA ALA A 121 19.63 6.66 -8.06
C ALA A 121 19.11 7.94 -7.42
N GLU A 122 19.16 9.06 -8.13
CA GLU A 122 18.66 10.33 -7.62
C GLU A 122 17.15 10.37 -7.39
N PHE A 123 16.38 9.61 -8.18
CA PHE A 123 14.94 9.49 -7.98
C PHE A 123 14.65 9.04 -6.55
N TYR A 124 15.35 8.01 -6.07
CA TYR A 124 15.13 7.46 -4.73
C TYR A 124 15.58 8.40 -3.63
N LYS A 125 16.58 9.24 -3.88
CA LYS A 125 17.05 10.24 -2.91
C LYS A 125 16.08 11.40 -2.76
N GLN A 126 15.43 11.80 -3.85
CA GLN A 126 14.55 12.98 -3.88
C GLN A 126 13.10 12.66 -3.52
N ARG A 127 12.71 11.39 -3.56
CA ARG A 127 11.32 10.96 -3.33
C ARG A 127 11.19 10.28 -1.98
N PRO A 128 10.21 10.66 -1.15
CA PRO A 128 9.99 10.00 0.15
C PRO A 128 9.24 8.67 0.02
N CYS A 129 9.01 8.19 -1.20
CA CYS A 129 8.15 7.02 -1.46
C CYS A 129 8.63 5.74 -0.77
N ALA A 130 9.96 5.54 -0.66
CA ALA A 130 10.49 4.38 0.06
C ALA A 130 10.04 4.38 1.52
N ARG A 131 10.05 5.54 2.17
CA ARG A 131 9.56 5.70 3.53
C ARG A 131 8.06 5.41 3.62
N MET A 132 7.29 5.86 2.64
CA MET A 132 5.83 5.60 2.60
C MET A 132 5.56 4.10 2.51
N VAL A 133 6.29 3.40 1.65
CA VAL A 133 6.18 1.95 1.47
C VAL A 133 6.52 1.22 2.77
N VAL A 134 7.63 1.57 3.40
CA VAL A 134 8.07 0.95 4.66
C VAL A 134 7.05 1.20 5.77
N THR A 135 6.54 2.43 5.87
CA THR A 135 5.53 2.79 6.87
C THR A 135 4.25 1.98 6.69
N ALA A 136 3.75 1.90 5.46
CA ALA A 136 2.52 1.15 5.16
C ALA A 136 2.68 -0.33 5.54
N ALA A 137 3.81 -0.94 5.19
CA ALA A 137 4.08 -2.34 5.51
C ALA A 137 4.20 -2.56 7.02
N ARG A 138 4.86 -1.64 7.73
CA ARG A 138 4.97 -1.73 9.19
C ARG A 138 3.61 -1.66 9.88
N LEU A 139 2.75 -0.75 9.43
CA LEU A 139 1.40 -0.63 9.97
C LEU A 139 0.58 -1.89 9.72
N LEU A 140 0.76 -2.52 8.56
CA LEU A 140 0.11 -3.81 8.26
C LEU A 140 0.61 -4.91 9.19
N ASP A 141 1.91 -5.01 9.42
CA ASP A 141 2.47 -6.00 10.35
C ASP A 141 1.90 -5.81 11.75
N GLU A 142 1.72 -4.57 12.19
CA GLU A 142 1.15 -4.26 13.51
C GLU A 142 -0.31 -4.72 13.62
N ILE A 143 -1.14 -4.45 12.61
CA ILE A 143 -2.55 -4.86 12.66
C ILE A 143 -2.69 -6.38 12.55
N ILE A 144 -1.86 -7.03 11.76
CA ILE A 144 -1.87 -8.50 11.65
C ILE A 144 -1.51 -9.14 13.00
N ALA A 145 -0.58 -8.54 13.73
CA ALA A 145 -0.23 -9.03 15.07
C ALA A 145 -1.38 -8.86 16.06
N GLN A 146 -2.18 -7.80 15.94
CA GLN A 146 -3.34 -7.54 16.80
C GLN A 146 -4.55 -8.41 16.43
N HIS A 147 -4.70 -8.74 15.15
CA HIS A 147 -5.81 -9.51 14.62
C HIS A 147 -5.26 -10.69 13.81
N PRO A 148 -4.78 -11.76 14.48
CA PRO A 148 -4.18 -12.89 13.78
C PRO A 148 -5.12 -13.46 12.71
N ILE A 149 -4.53 -13.85 11.59
CA ILE A 149 -5.27 -14.42 10.47
C ILE A 149 -5.69 -15.84 10.87
N GLU A 150 -7.00 -16.13 10.72
CA GLU A 150 -7.52 -17.49 10.92
C GLU A 150 -7.19 -18.32 9.69
N GLU A 151 -6.56 -19.46 9.91
CA GLU A 151 -6.28 -20.44 8.84
C GLU A 151 -7.50 -21.31 8.55
#